data_45f60e35bcb925da8efc2ff6ac237809
#
_entry.id   45f60e35bcb925da8efc2ff6ac237809
#
_cell.length_a   1.000
_cell.length_b   1.000
_cell.length_c   1.000
_cell.angle_alpha   90.00
_cell.angle_beta   90.00
_cell.angle_gamma   90.00
#
_symmetry.space_group_name_H-M   'P 1'
#
loop_
_entity.id
_entity.type
_entity.pdbx_description
1 polymer ?
#
loop_
_entity_poly.entity_id
_entity_poly.type
_entity_poly.pdbx_seq_one_letter_code
_entity_poly.pdbx_strand_id
1 'polypeptide(L)'
;MNRPEVVVVGAGIIGLVSAYELAREGCAVLVIDPTPGAGATYAAAGMLAPGAEYVAGEDENFQLQRSAVARWRTLSESLEAVTAQSVTVHEVGTLLVGFDHGDRLGLTQTHDLAVAAGIDVSVRRRSEHPDSFRHLNDRLTSGLFYPGEAWIDPDEAVAALTSAISALGGTFLAARVTATSEEAQSIRLSTTEGDVEAPCALFATGAQAPPLSQSLEHSVRPIRGVTMRCDGVDRFGLPMVRAVVRGRPFYMVGRDGGHCVVGATAQEAGGDAIEIGEMRRLLTDALDVVPPLEVAAWTQTRVGHRPVAPSGVPFFEHQTGTRWAWSSGHYRHGVTLAPLAGQWAVDFVSEVVS
;
A
#
# COMPACT_ATOMS: atom_id res chain seq x y z
N MET A 1 -23.35 -23.44 -3.74
CA MET A 1 -21.96 -23.07 -3.45
C MET A 1 -21.56 -23.84 -2.22
N ASN A 2 -20.35 -24.39 -2.18
CA ASN A 2 -19.85 -24.99 -0.93
C ASN A 2 -19.78 -23.87 0.13
N ARG A 3 -20.05 -24.22 1.39
CA ARG A 3 -19.94 -23.29 2.52
C ARG A 3 -18.47 -22.82 2.61
N PRO A 4 -18.18 -21.52 2.68
CA PRO A 4 -16.81 -21.06 2.84
C PRO A 4 -16.25 -21.45 4.22
N GLU A 5 -14.96 -21.78 4.27
CA GLU A 5 -14.23 -22.01 5.52
C GLU A 5 -13.80 -20.70 6.16
N VAL A 6 -13.51 -19.70 5.32
CA VAL A 6 -13.16 -18.34 5.77
C VAL A 6 -13.76 -17.29 4.85
N VAL A 7 -14.26 -16.21 5.46
CA VAL A 7 -14.69 -15.02 4.74
C VAL A 7 -13.66 -13.92 4.93
N VAL A 8 -13.18 -13.32 3.82
CA VAL A 8 -12.35 -12.12 3.84
C VAL A 8 -13.22 -10.93 3.47
N VAL A 9 -13.39 -9.98 4.38
CA VAL A 9 -14.18 -8.77 4.18
C VAL A 9 -13.26 -7.61 3.82
N GLY A 10 -13.38 -7.15 2.57
CA GLY A 10 -12.52 -6.14 1.96
C GLY A 10 -11.56 -6.75 0.93
N ALA A 11 -11.64 -6.25 -0.31
CA ALA A 11 -10.82 -6.64 -1.45
C ALA A 11 -9.82 -5.55 -1.85
N GLY A 12 -9.27 -4.81 -0.88
CA GLY A 12 -8.03 -4.06 -1.05
C GLY A 12 -6.83 -4.99 -1.08
N ILE A 13 -5.62 -4.44 -1.28
CA ILE A 13 -4.40 -5.26 -1.40
C ILE A 13 -4.17 -6.17 -0.19
N ILE A 14 -4.49 -5.72 1.03
CA ILE A 14 -4.37 -6.51 2.26
C ILE A 14 -5.30 -7.73 2.22
N GLY A 15 -6.59 -7.50 1.94
CA GLY A 15 -7.57 -8.59 1.89
C GLY A 15 -7.33 -9.55 0.73
N LEU A 16 -6.94 -9.05 -0.44
CA LEU A 16 -6.65 -9.89 -1.60
C LEU A 16 -5.41 -10.77 -1.38
N VAL A 17 -4.32 -10.25 -0.81
CA VAL A 17 -3.16 -11.08 -0.49
C VAL A 17 -3.51 -12.10 0.59
N SER A 18 -4.26 -11.70 1.63
CA SER A 18 -4.73 -12.64 2.66
C SER A 18 -5.60 -13.75 2.07
N ALA A 19 -6.55 -13.40 1.20
CA ALA A 19 -7.42 -14.37 0.54
C ALA A 19 -6.64 -15.32 -0.38
N TYR A 20 -5.64 -14.79 -1.10
CA TYR A 20 -4.78 -15.61 -1.95
C TYR A 20 -3.97 -16.62 -1.15
N GLU A 21 -3.30 -16.18 -0.07
CA GLU A 21 -2.49 -17.08 0.76
C GLU A 21 -3.37 -18.18 1.40
N LEU A 22 -4.56 -17.82 1.90
CA LEU A 22 -5.53 -18.80 2.42
C LEU A 22 -5.99 -19.79 1.36
N ALA A 23 -6.33 -19.32 0.15
CA ALA A 23 -6.73 -20.21 -0.95
C ALA A 23 -5.58 -21.12 -1.40
N ARG A 24 -4.33 -20.63 -1.35
CA ARG A 24 -3.14 -21.42 -1.65
C ARG A 24 -2.88 -22.52 -0.63
N GLU A 25 -3.22 -22.30 0.64
CA GLU A 25 -3.21 -23.32 1.69
C GLU A 25 -4.40 -24.28 1.62
N GLY A 26 -5.29 -24.12 0.63
CA GLY A 26 -6.42 -25.03 0.36
C GLY A 26 -7.73 -24.65 1.05
N CYS A 27 -7.81 -23.50 1.71
CA CYS A 27 -9.06 -23.06 2.33
C CYS A 27 -10.10 -22.65 1.28
N ALA A 28 -11.37 -22.99 1.54
CA ALA A 28 -12.49 -22.46 0.77
C ALA A 28 -12.77 -21.00 1.14
N VAL A 29 -12.27 -20.06 0.33
CA VAL A 29 -12.31 -18.61 0.61
C VAL A 29 -13.47 -17.93 -0.11
N LEU A 30 -14.22 -17.09 0.61
CA LEU A 30 -15.15 -16.12 0.04
C LEU A 30 -14.64 -14.69 0.35
N VAL A 31 -14.43 -13.88 -0.68
CA VAL A 31 -14.10 -12.46 -0.54
C VAL A 31 -15.37 -11.62 -0.71
N ILE A 32 -15.66 -10.73 0.25
CA ILE A 32 -16.82 -9.82 0.21
C ILE A 32 -16.33 -8.38 0.11
N ASP A 33 -16.64 -7.70 -0.99
CA ASP A 33 -16.36 -6.29 -1.21
C ASP A 33 -17.31 -5.73 -2.28
N PRO A 34 -17.94 -4.56 -2.09
CA PRO A 34 -18.82 -3.98 -3.11
C PRO A 34 -18.06 -3.55 -4.38
N THR A 35 -16.76 -3.21 -4.24
CA THR A 35 -15.94 -2.67 -5.34
C THR A 35 -14.47 -3.04 -5.14
N PRO A 36 -14.07 -4.28 -5.49
CA PRO A 36 -12.70 -4.75 -5.29
C PRO A 36 -11.64 -3.79 -5.84
N GLY A 37 -10.60 -3.54 -5.06
CA GLY A 37 -9.49 -2.65 -5.41
C GLY A 37 -9.77 -1.15 -5.25
N ALA A 38 -11.02 -0.71 -5.10
CA ALA A 38 -11.40 0.71 -5.15
C ALA A 38 -11.03 1.56 -3.92
N GLY A 39 -10.51 0.97 -2.86
CA GLY A 39 -10.13 1.68 -1.62
C GLY A 39 -8.77 2.41 -1.71
N ALA A 40 -8.02 2.43 -0.61
CA ALA A 40 -6.69 3.05 -0.56
C ALA A 40 -5.72 2.46 -1.60
N THR A 41 -5.89 1.20 -1.98
CA THR A 41 -5.12 0.51 -3.02
C THR A 41 -5.23 1.20 -4.38
N TYR A 42 -6.42 1.68 -4.76
CA TYR A 42 -6.66 2.39 -6.01
C TYR A 42 -5.78 3.64 -6.17
N ALA A 43 -5.59 4.38 -5.08
CA ALA A 43 -4.79 5.60 -5.10
C ALA A 43 -3.29 5.35 -4.88
N ALA A 44 -2.89 4.14 -4.51
CA ALA A 44 -1.51 3.84 -4.17
C ALA A 44 -0.57 3.97 -5.39
N ALA A 45 0.67 4.41 -5.14
CA ALA A 45 1.73 4.45 -6.14
C ALA A 45 2.49 3.12 -6.24
N GLY A 46 2.34 2.26 -5.26
CA GLY A 46 2.97 0.94 -5.23
C GLY A 46 4.42 0.92 -4.76
N MET A 47 4.89 1.98 -4.10
CA MET A 47 6.25 2.04 -3.56
C MET A 47 6.47 0.97 -2.48
N LEU A 48 7.61 0.31 -2.57
CA LEU A 48 8.18 -0.62 -1.59
C LEU A 48 9.47 0.04 -1.08
N ALA A 49 9.33 1.06 -0.23
CA ALA A 49 10.38 2.03 0.07
C ALA A 49 10.59 2.22 1.59
N PRO A 50 10.91 1.15 2.35
CA PRO A 50 11.00 1.22 3.81
C PRO A 50 12.08 2.18 4.31
N GLY A 51 13.22 2.27 3.63
CA GLY A 51 14.34 3.11 4.04
C GLY A 51 14.09 4.60 3.79
N ALA A 52 13.63 4.95 2.59
CA ALA A 52 13.31 6.34 2.25
C ALA A 52 12.06 6.88 2.97
N GLU A 53 11.29 5.99 3.60
CA GLU A 53 10.12 6.32 4.43
C GLU A 53 10.36 6.15 5.93
N TYR A 54 11.59 5.78 6.32
CA TYR A 54 11.95 5.58 7.73
C TYR A 54 11.79 6.88 8.53
N VAL A 55 11.16 6.74 9.68
CA VAL A 55 11.01 7.81 10.68
C VAL A 55 11.71 7.37 11.95
N ALA A 56 12.52 8.21 12.55
CA ALA A 56 13.23 7.91 13.78
C ALA A 56 12.24 7.53 14.90
N GLY A 57 12.52 6.40 15.56
CA GLY A 57 11.66 5.84 16.60
C GLY A 57 10.58 4.88 16.09
N GLU A 58 10.42 4.70 14.78
CA GLU A 58 9.53 3.71 14.18
C GLU A 58 10.29 2.44 13.75
N ASP A 59 11.25 2.00 14.54
CA ASP A 59 12.14 0.86 14.20
C ASP A 59 11.38 -0.44 13.98
N GLU A 60 10.34 -0.71 14.78
CA GLU A 60 9.48 -1.88 14.62
C GLU A 60 8.78 -1.86 13.27
N ASN A 61 8.14 -0.75 12.91
CA ASN A 61 7.47 -0.57 11.62
C ASN A 61 8.44 -0.72 10.45
N PHE A 62 9.66 -0.18 10.57
CA PHE A 62 10.71 -0.36 9.55
C PHE A 62 11.08 -1.84 9.37
N GLN A 63 11.28 -2.61 10.46
CA GLN A 63 11.63 -4.02 10.37
C GLN A 63 10.50 -4.86 9.73
N LEU A 64 9.24 -4.56 10.06
CA LEU A 64 8.08 -5.18 9.41
C LEU A 64 8.09 -4.92 7.90
N GLN A 65 8.25 -3.67 7.50
CA GLN A 65 8.30 -3.29 6.10
C GLN A 65 9.47 -3.96 5.35
N ARG A 66 10.66 -3.95 5.93
CA ARG A 66 11.84 -4.60 5.32
C ARG A 66 11.62 -6.09 5.09
N SER A 67 11.02 -6.78 6.06
CA SER A 67 10.69 -8.20 5.93
C SER A 67 9.63 -8.45 4.86
N ALA A 68 8.65 -7.57 4.74
CA ALA A 68 7.57 -7.66 3.77
C ALA A 68 8.04 -7.42 2.33
N VAL A 69 8.96 -6.47 2.10
CA VAL A 69 9.54 -6.22 0.75
C VAL A 69 10.18 -7.48 0.18
N ALA A 70 10.96 -8.21 0.99
CA ALA A 70 11.58 -9.45 0.53
C ALA A 70 10.55 -10.51 0.09
N ARG A 71 9.36 -10.53 0.72
CA ARG A 71 8.28 -11.48 0.41
C ARG A 71 7.53 -11.15 -0.88
N TRP A 72 7.57 -9.91 -1.36
CA TRP A 72 6.91 -9.52 -2.62
C TRP A 72 7.43 -10.31 -3.81
N ARG A 73 8.72 -10.62 -3.85
CA ARG A 73 9.33 -11.43 -4.92
C ARG A 73 8.73 -12.83 -4.95
N THR A 74 8.72 -13.50 -3.79
CA THR A 74 8.14 -14.84 -3.64
C THR A 74 6.64 -14.85 -3.97
N LEU A 75 5.91 -13.81 -3.54
CA LEU A 75 4.49 -13.66 -3.87
C LEU A 75 4.28 -13.50 -5.39
N SER A 76 5.08 -12.67 -6.05
CA SER A 76 5.04 -12.50 -7.52
C SER A 76 5.27 -13.83 -8.26
N GLU A 77 6.31 -14.56 -7.89
CA GLU A 77 6.63 -15.86 -8.48
C GLU A 77 5.49 -16.88 -8.27
N SER A 78 4.88 -16.88 -7.08
CA SER A 78 3.76 -17.78 -6.78
C SER A 78 2.49 -17.42 -7.57
N LEU A 79 2.20 -16.14 -7.79
CA LEU A 79 1.08 -15.69 -8.61
C LEU A 79 1.26 -16.09 -10.08
N GLU A 80 2.47 -15.91 -10.63
CA GLU A 80 2.79 -16.32 -11.99
C GLU A 80 2.61 -17.83 -12.20
N ALA A 81 3.01 -18.64 -11.23
CA ALA A 81 2.83 -20.09 -11.27
C ALA A 81 1.35 -20.52 -11.32
N VAL A 82 0.43 -19.74 -10.74
CA VAL A 82 -1.01 -20.06 -10.68
C VAL A 82 -1.77 -19.55 -11.91
N THR A 83 -1.45 -18.34 -12.40
CA THR A 83 -2.29 -17.66 -13.41
C THR A 83 -1.56 -17.28 -14.69
N ALA A 84 -0.25 -17.48 -14.79
CA ALA A 84 0.62 -16.90 -15.83
C ALA A 84 0.57 -15.35 -15.87
N GLN A 85 0.08 -14.71 -14.82
CA GLN A 85 0.12 -13.26 -14.63
C GLN A 85 1.14 -12.95 -13.54
N SER A 86 2.14 -12.14 -13.88
CA SER A 86 3.14 -11.70 -12.92
C SER A 86 2.85 -10.30 -12.41
N VAL A 87 3.21 -10.04 -11.17
CA VAL A 87 3.29 -8.69 -10.60
C VAL A 87 4.76 -8.33 -10.55
N THR A 88 5.23 -7.55 -11.52
CA THR A 88 6.66 -7.24 -11.60
C THR A 88 7.11 -6.38 -10.43
N VAL A 89 8.16 -6.83 -9.72
CA VAL A 89 8.85 -6.04 -8.71
C VAL A 89 9.98 -5.26 -9.38
N HIS A 90 9.77 -3.96 -9.56
CA HIS A 90 10.72 -3.08 -10.24
C HIS A 90 11.75 -2.53 -9.24
N GLU A 91 12.92 -3.14 -9.18
CA GLU A 91 14.02 -2.78 -8.29
C GLU A 91 14.85 -1.64 -8.86
N VAL A 92 14.38 -0.43 -8.70
CA VAL A 92 15.00 0.77 -9.27
C VAL A 92 15.67 1.68 -8.22
N GLY A 93 15.45 1.39 -6.94
CA GLY A 93 15.87 2.24 -5.82
C GLY A 93 15.05 3.51 -5.70
N THR A 94 15.32 4.27 -4.64
CA THR A 94 14.70 5.59 -4.40
C THR A 94 15.76 6.67 -4.26
N LEU A 95 15.59 7.79 -4.97
CA LEU A 95 16.37 9.01 -4.78
C LEU A 95 15.53 10.02 -3.98
N LEU A 96 15.95 10.32 -2.76
CA LEU A 96 15.35 11.34 -1.90
C LEU A 96 16.13 12.66 -2.02
N VAL A 97 15.44 13.73 -2.44
CA VAL A 97 16.04 15.06 -2.66
C VAL A 97 15.39 16.15 -1.80
N GLY A 98 16.13 17.18 -1.46
CA GLY A 98 15.64 18.39 -0.80
C GLY A 98 15.61 19.57 -1.77
N PHE A 99 14.46 20.23 -1.90
CA PHE A 99 14.28 21.29 -2.91
C PHE A 99 15.01 22.58 -2.56
N ASP A 100 14.80 23.08 -1.36
CA ASP A 100 15.47 24.32 -0.91
C ASP A 100 16.62 24.03 0.07
N HIS A 101 17.20 25.10 0.62
CA HIS A 101 18.33 24.98 1.54
C HIS A 101 17.92 24.28 2.86
N GLY A 102 16.75 24.61 3.39
CA GLY A 102 16.23 24.00 4.62
C GLY A 102 15.93 22.52 4.43
N ASP A 103 15.28 22.17 3.31
CA ASP A 103 15.00 20.77 2.96
C ASP A 103 16.31 19.95 2.84
N ARG A 104 17.36 20.52 2.21
CA ARG A 104 18.67 19.85 2.09
C ARG A 104 19.39 19.66 3.41
N LEU A 105 19.26 20.60 4.34
CA LEU A 105 19.82 20.43 5.70
C LEU A 105 19.11 19.27 6.42
N GLY A 106 17.80 19.14 6.25
CA GLY A 106 17.04 18.00 6.78
C GLY A 106 17.53 16.65 6.24
N LEU A 107 17.98 16.58 4.98
CA LEU A 107 18.52 15.34 4.41
C LEU A 107 19.81 14.87 5.09
N THR A 108 20.65 15.77 5.60
CA THR A 108 21.84 15.36 6.37
C THR A 108 21.44 14.61 7.63
N GLN A 109 20.47 15.11 8.36
CA GLN A 109 19.94 14.41 9.54
C GLN A 109 19.27 13.09 9.15
N THR A 110 18.50 13.07 8.07
CA THR A 110 17.88 11.83 7.55
C THR A 110 18.95 10.78 7.20
N HIS A 111 20.06 11.18 6.59
CA HIS A 111 21.16 10.28 6.28
C HIS A 111 21.75 9.67 7.56
N ASP A 112 22.06 10.51 8.56
CA ASP A 112 22.69 10.04 9.80
C ASP A 112 21.78 9.07 10.57
N LEU A 113 20.47 9.35 10.61
CA LEU A 113 19.47 8.47 11.20
C LEU A 113 19.34 7.15 10.43
N ALA A 114 19.33 7.18 9.10
CA ALA A 114 19.27 5.97 8.27
C ALA A 114 20.50 5.08 8.49
N VAL A 115 21.71 5.68 8.52
CA VAL A 115 22.97 4.96 8.81
C VAL A 115 22.93 4.36 10.21
N ALA A 116 22.48 5.12 11.21
CA ALA A 116 22.37 4.62 12.59
C ALA A 116 21.39 3.43 12.73
N ALA A 117 20.31 3.42 11.92
CA ALA A 117 19.34 2.33 11.84
C ALA A 117 19.82 1.14 10.97
N GLY A 118 21.04 1.19 10.41
CA GLY A 118 21.57 0.14 9.53
C GLY A 118 20.87 0.05 8.16
N ILE A 119 20.31 1.17 7.71
CA ILE A 119 19.67 1.27 6.39
C ILE A 119 20.75 1.51 5.33
N ASP A 120 20.70 0.74 4.23
CA ASP A 120 21.61 0.96 3.11
C ASP A 120 21.22 2.24 2.37
N VAL A 121 22.04 3.27 2.55
CA VAL A 121 21.83 4.60 1.99
C VAL A 121 23.16 5.22 1.58
N SER A 122 23.18 5.93 0.46
CA SER A 122 24.36 6.63 -0.01
C SER A 122 24.01 8.03 -0.52
N VAL A 123 24.97 8.94 -0.42
CA VAL A 123 24.85 10.26 -1.04
C VAL A 123 25.16 10.16 -2.52
N ARG A 124 24.21 10.51 -3.39
CA ARG A 124 24.45 10.68 -4.82
C ARG A 124 24.55 12.15 -5.20
N ARG A 125 25.53 12.50 -6.04
CA ARG A 125 25.67 13.82 -6.63
C ARG A 125 25.33 13.76 -8.12
N ARG A 126 24.67 14.79 -8.64
CA ARG A 126 24.33 14.88 -10.07
C ARG A 126 25.57 14.78 -10.98
N SER A 127 26.71 15.35 -10.56
CA SER A 127 27.97 15.28 -11.31
C SER A 127 28.52 13.86 -11.46
N GLU A 128 28.21 12.96 -10.52
CA GLU A 128 28.70 11.57 -10.48
C GLU A 128 27.66 10.58 -11.05
N HIS A 129 26.37 10.92 -10.91
CA HIS A 129 25.22 10.10 -11.32
C HIS A 129 24.20 10.90 -12.12
N PRO A 130 24.56 11.48 -13.30
CA PRO A 130 23.69 12.40 -14.04
C PRO A 130 22.34 11.75 -14.42
N ASP A 131 22.34 10.46 -14.74
CA ASP A 131 21.14 9.74 -15.13
C ASP A 131 20.09 9.69 -14.01
N SER A 132 20.50 9.57 -12.76
CA SER A 132 19.59 9.60 -11.61
C SER A 132 18.88 10.95 -11.42
N PHE A 133 19.37 12.01 -12.04
CA PHE A 133 18.84 13.37 -11.95
C PHE A 133 18.33 13.93 -13.29
N ARG A 134 18.30 13.10 -14.35
CA ARG A 134 18.04 13.54 -15.73
C ARG A 134 16.79 14.43 -15.89
N HIS A 135 15.71 14.07 -15.22
CA HIS A 135 14.42 14.78 -15.31
C HIS A 135 14.16 15.70 -14.13
N LEU A 136 15.08 15.74 -13.19
CA LEU A 136 14.92 16.60 -12.02
C LEU A 136 15.41 18.01 -12.30
N ASN A 137 14.84 18.99 -11.60
CA ASN A 137 15.25 20.38 -11.65
C ASN A 137 16.78 20.51 -11.43
N ASP A 138 17.43 21.39 -12.19
CA ASP A 138 18.90 21.57 -12.14
C ASP A 138 19.42 22.06 -10.80
N ARG A 139 18.55 22.63 -9.97
CA ARG A 139 18.86 23.01 -8.58
C ARG A 139 19.08 21.82 -7.66
N LEU A 140 18.58 20.64 -8.04
CA LEU A 140 18.73 19.40 -7.30
C LEU A 140 20.06 18.75 -7.69
N THR A 141 21.11 19.09 -6.96
CA THR A 141 22.49 18.68 -7.26
C THR A 141 22.96 17.45 -6.49
N SER A 142 22.22 17.05 -5.45
CA SER A 142 22.51 15.87 -4.63
C SER A 142 21.24 15.33 -3.98
N GLY A 143 21.29 14.08 -3.54
CA GLY A 143 20.22 13.40 -2.81
C GLY A 143 20.74 12.16 -2.10
N LEU A 144 19.85 11.52 -1.34
CA LEU A 144 20.09 10.23 -0.70
C LEU A 144 19.51 9.12 -1.59
N PHE A 145 20.31 8.11 -1.86
CA PHE A 145 19.89 6.98 -2.67
C PHE A 145 19.78 5.71 -1.82
N TYR A 146 18.65 5.05 -1.95
CA TYR A 146 18.30 3.78 -1.28
C TYR A 146 18.21 2.67 -2.33
N PRO A 147 19.26 1.85 -2.50
CA PRO A 147 19.36 0.92 -3.64
C PRO A 147 18.39 -0.27 -3.55
N GLY A 148 18.06 -0.71 -2.34
CA GLY A 148 17.22 -1.90 -2.11
C GLY A 148 15.72 -1.65 -2.22
N GLU A 149 15.30 -0.50 -2.75
CA GLU A 149 13.88 -0.15 -2.85
C GLU A 149 13.32 -0.42 -4.23
N ALA A 150 12.01 -0.68 -4.25
CA ALA A 150 11.29 -1.13 -5.44
C ALA A 150 9.90 -0.51 -5.52
N TRP A 151 9.19 -0.81 -6.61
CA TRP A 151 7.76 -0.57 -6.72
C TRP A 151 7.09 -1.73 -7.46
N ILE A 152 5.79 -1.87 -7.25
CA ILE A 152 4.89 -2.73 -8.02
C ILE A 152 3.74 -1.89 -8.57
N ASP A 153 3.03 -2.39 -9.60
CA ASP A 153 1.77 -1.78 -9.99
C ASP A 153 0.60 -2.34 -9.14
N PRO A 154 -0.06 -1.51 -8.31
CA PRO A 154 -1.20 -1.98 -7.52
C PRO A 154 -2.39 -2.45 -8.36
N ASP A 155 -2.59 -1.89 -9.55
CA ASP A 155 -3.68 -2.32 -10.45
C ASP A 155 -3.40 -3.72 -11.00
N GLU A 156 -2.15 -4.00 -11.43
CA GLU A 156 -1.70 -5.34 -11.84
C GLU A 156 -1.80 -6.33 -10.68
N ALA A 157 -1.38 -5.93 -9.48
CA ALA A 157 -1.45 -6.79 -8.30
C ALA A 157 -2.90 -7.18 -7.96
N VAL A 158 -3.84 -6.24 -7.99
CA VAL A 158 -5.27 -6.51 -7.77
C VAL A 158 -5.81 -7.48 -8.82
N ALA A 159 -5.47 -7.28 -10.10
CA ALA A 159 -5.92 -8.16 -11.18
C ALA A 159 -5.35 -9.59 -11.05
N ALA A 160 -4.05 -9.71 -10.83
CA ALA A 160 -3.38 -11.00 -10.67
C ALA A 160 -3.89 -11.77 -9.45
N LEU A 161 -4.03 -11.11 -8.30
CA LEU A 161 -4.56 -11.72 -7.07
C LEU A 161 -6.01 -12.19 -7.26
N THR A 162 -6.88 -11.37 -7.88
CA THR A 162 -8.27 -11.73 -8.15
C THR A 162 -8.35 -12.97 -9.05
N SER A 163 -7.53 -13.00 -10.10
CA SER A 163 -7.46 -14.16 -11.01
C SER A 163 -6.94 -15.40 -10.29
N ALA A 164 -5.89 -15.27 -9.46
CA ALA A 164 -5.28 -16.37 -8.74
C ALA A 164 -6.23 -16.97 -7.67
N ILE A 165 -6.92 -16.10 -6.90
CA ILE A 165 -7.94 -16.56 -5.92
C ILE A 165 -9.02 -17.36 -6.64
N SER A 166 -9.51 -16.87 -7.79
CA SER A 166 -10.54 -17.58 -8.57
C SER A 166 -10.03 -18.91 -9.14
N ALA A 167 -8.80 -18.96 -9.64
CA ALA A 167 -8.16 -20.17 -10.16
C ALA A 167 -7.98 -21.25 -9.07
N LEU A 168 -7.76 -20.83 -7.82
CA LEU A 168 -7.66 -21.69 -6.64
C LEU A 168 -9.03 -22.08 -6.05
N GLY A 169 -10.15 -21.68 -6.67
CA GLY A 169 -11.51 -22.01 -6.24
C GLY A 169 -12.14 -21.03 -5.26
N GLY A 170 -11.45 -19.93 -4.92
CA GLY A 170 -12.01 -18.84 -4.14
C GLY A 170 -13.10 -18.09 -4.91
N THR A 171 -14.05 -17.51 -4.20
CA THR A 171 -15.22 -16.84 -4.78
C THR A 171 -15.32 -15.39 -4.29
N PHE A 172 -16.06 -14.57 -5.05
CA PHE A 172 -16.27 -13.16 -4.74
C PHE A 172 -17.76 -12.85 -4.63
N LEU A 173 -18.14 -12.04 -3.64
CA LEU A 173 -19.48 -11.49 -3.46
C LEU A 173 -19.39 -9.96 -3.48
N ALA A 174 -20.02 -9.35 -4.47
CA ALA A 174 -20.10 -7.88 -4.59
C ALA A 174 -21.16 -7.36 -3.63
N ALA A 175 -20.83 -7.26 -2.35
CA ALA A 175 -21.73 -6.85 -1.27
C ALA A 175 -20.99 -6.06 -0.19
N ARG A 176 -21.77 -5.38 0.65
CA ARG A 176 -21.29 -4.72 1.87
C ARG A 176 -21.74 -5.50 3.09
N VAL A 177 -20.83 -5.81 3.99
CA VAL A 177 -21.16 -6.36 5.31
C VAL A 177 -21.69 -5.22 6.18
N THR A 178 -22.87 -5.41 6.78
CA THR A 178 -23.59 -4.40 7.57
C THR A 178 -23.68 -4.73 9.05
N ALA A 179 -23.61 -6.01 9.39
CA ALA A 179 -23.62 -6.49 10.77
C ALA A 179 -22.94 -7.84 10.87
N THR A 180 -22.51 -8.21 12.07
CA THR A 180 -21.96 -9.53 12.38
C THR A 180 -22.57 -10.07 13.67
N SER A 181 -22.67 -11.39 13.77
CA SER A 181 -22.98 -12.08 15.01
C SER A 181 -22.14 -13.35 15.10
N GLU A 182 -21.54 -13.59 16.26
CA GLU A 182 -20.79 -14.82 16.54
C GLU A 182 -21.70 -15.89 17.13
N GLU A 183 -21.47 -17.11 16.72
CA GLU A 183 -22.05 -18.32 17.25
C GLU A 183 -20.92 -19.24 17.76
N ALA A 184 -21.26 -20.31 18.46
CA ALA A 184 -20.23 -21.17 19.08
C ALA A 184 -19.19 -21.72 18.09
N GLN A 185 -19.59 -21.99 16.85
CA GLN A 185 -18.70 -22.59 15.82
C GLN A 185 -18.68 -21.82 14.50
N SER A 186 -19.27 -20.64 14.42
CA SER A 186 -19.33 -19.85 13.20
C SER A 186 -19.51 -18.38 13.50
N ILE A 187 -19.23 -17.58 12.49
CA ILE A 187 -19.59 -16.15 12.43
C ILE A 187 -20.57 -15.94 11.28
N ARG A 188 -21.66 -15.22 11.55
CA ARG A 188 -22.63 -14.79 10.55
C ARG A 188 -22.39 -13.35 10.19
N LEU A 189 -22.34 -13.07 8.90
CA LEU A 189 -22.19 -11.74 8.32
C LEU A 189 -23.46 -11.39 7.56
N SER A 190 -24.18 -10.40 8.02
CA SER A 190 -25.31 -9.83 7.27
C SER A 190 -24.76 -8.90 6.20
N THR A 191 -25.17 -9.12 4.96
CA THR A 191 -24.71 -8.33 3.82
C THR A 191 -25.88 -7.69 3.07
N THR A 192 -25.59 -6.78 2.16
CA THR A 192 -26.59 -6.20 1.25
C THR A 192 -27.22 -7.22 0.28
N GLU A 193 -26.60 -8.39 0.13
CA GLU A 193 -27.05 -9.45 -0.78
C GLU A 193 -27.50 -10.73 -0.04
N GLY A 194 -27.72 -10.64 1.28
CA GLY A 194 -28.14 -11.73 2.15
C GLY A 194 -27.07 -12.13 3.16
N ASP A 195 -27.42 -13.08 4.03
CA ASP A 195 -26.52 -13.54 5.09
C ASP A 195 -25.52 -14.58 4.57
N VAL A 196 -24.30 -14.47 5.09
CA VAL A 196 -23.21 -15.43 4.86
C VAL A 196 -22.77 -15.97 6.21
N GLU A 197 -22.48 -17.27 6.28
CA GLU A 197 -21.99 -17.93 7.48
C GLU A 197 -20.71 -18.72 7.18
N ALA A 198 -19.70 -18.56 8.04
CA ALA A 198 -18.42 -19.26 7.94
C ALA A 198 -17.86 -19.62 9.33
N PRO A 199 -16.93 -20.56 9.44
CA PRO A 199 -16.20 -20.85 10.67
C PRO A 199 -15.45 -19.64 11.22
N CYS A 200 -14.90 -18.78 10.34
CA CYS A 200 -14.21 -17.55 10.75
C CYS A 200 -14.27 -16.46 9.67
N ALA A 201 -13.95 -15.21 10.06
CA ALA A 201 -13.87 -14.07 9.17
C ALA A 201 -12.64 -13.20 9.44
N LEU A 202 -11.99 -12.73 8.37
CA LEU A 202 -10.93 -11.73 8.41
C LEU A 202 -11.45 -10.41 7.85
N PHE A 203 -11.36 -9.36 8.64
CA PHE A 203 -11.69 -8.01 8.20
C PHE A 203 -10.43 -7.28 7.74
N ALA A 204 -10.40 -6.87 6.48
CA ALA A 204 -9.37 -6.06 5.84
C ALA A 204 -9.99 -4.78 5.25
N THR A 205 -10.81 -4.11 6.05
CA THR A 205 -11.73 -3.04 5.66
C THR A 205 -11.09 -1.67 5.51
N GLY A 206 -9.75 -1.61 5.51
CA GLY A 206 -8.98 -0.37 5.38
C GLY A 206 -9.28 0.61 6.52
N ALA A 207 -9.71 1.83 6.18
CA ALA A 207 -10.01 2.88 7.17
C ALA A 207 -11.40 2.77 7.81
N GLN A 208 -12.15 1.72 7.52
CA GLN A 208 -13.45 1.46 8.12
C GLN A 208 -13.32 0.40 9.22
N ALA A 209 -13.87 0.69 10.39
CA ALA A 209 -13.99 -0.32 11.45
C ALA A 209 -14.94 -1.44 10.99
N PRO A 210 -14.66 -2.71 11.33
CA PRO A 210 -15.58 -3.79 11.04
C PRO A 210 -16.88 -3.63 11.86
N PRO A 211 -18.04 -4.06 11.31
CA PRO A 211 -19.33 -3.94 11.99
C PRO A 211 -19.53 -5.04 13.04
N LEU A 212 -18.64 -5.08 14.01
CA LEU A 212 -18.67 -6.02 15.13
C LEU A 212 -19.50 -5.46 16.28
N SER A 213 -20.19 -6.33 17.02
CA SER A 213 -20.95 -5.97 18.22
C SER A 213 -20.07 -5.77 19.45
N GLN A 214 -18.83 -6.24 19.39
CA GLN A 214 -17.86 -6.17 20.48
C GLN A 214 -17.02 -4.89 20.38
N SER A 215 -16.46 -4.46 21.51
CA SER A 215 -15.48 -3.37 21.53
C SER A 215 -14.19 -3.81 20.88
N LEU A 216 -13.68 -3.00 19.95
CA LEU A 216 -12.39 -3.19 19.35
C LEU A 216 -11.29 -2.59 20.23
N GLU A 217 -10.15 -3.29 20.34
CA GLU A 217 -8.98 -2.79 21.07
C GLU A 217 -8.28 -1.68 20.30
N HIS A 218 -8.32 -1.77 18.96
CA HIS A 218 -7.70 -0.82 18.06
C HIS A 218 -8.74 0.11 17.42
N SER A 219 -8.25 1.22 16.94
CA SER A 219 -9.03 2.17 16.14
C SER A 219 -8.23 2.62 14.93
N VAL A 220 -8.92 3.05 13.91
CA VAL A 220 -8.30 3.63 12.71
C VAL A 220 -8.98 4.93 12.34
N ARG A 221 -8.20 5.85 11.77
CA ARG A 221 -8.73 7.07 11.19
C ARG A 221 -8.31 7.19 9.72
N PRO A 222 -9.17 7.73 8.85
CA PRO A 222 -8.83 7.94 7.45
C PRO A 222 -7.92 9.17 7.28
N ILE A 223 -6.80 9.01 6.59
CA ILE A 223 -6.03 10.13 6.03
C ILE A 223 -6.21 10.10 4.53
N ARG A 224 -6.96 11.07 4.00
CA ARG A 224 -7.19 11.22 2.57
C ARG A 224 -5.88 11.58 1.86
N GLY A 225 -5.61 10.93 0.74
CA GLY A 225 -4.53 11.24 -0.16
C GLY A 225 -4.99 11.29 -1.60
N VAL A 226 -4.46 12.27 -2.34
CA VAL A 226 -4.72 12.43 -3.77
C VAL A 226 -3.44 12.15 -4.52
N THR A 227 -3.54 11.35 -5.58
CA THR A 227 -2.46 11.08 -6.53
C THR A 227 -2.91 11.42 -7.94
N MET A 228 -1.97 11.80 -8.79
CA MET A 228 -2.16 12.03 -10.21
C MET A 228 -1.51 10.92 -11.02
N ARG A 229 -2.15 10.56 -12.14
CA ARG A 229 -1.56 9.74 -13.20
C ARG A 229 -1.25 10.68 -14.37
N CYS A 230 -0.03 10.61 -14.88
CA CYS A 230 0.42 11.46 -15.99
C CYS A 230 1.09 10.59 -17.05
N ASP A 231 0.96 11.00 -18.31
CA ASP A 231 1.48 10.32 -19.49
C ASP A 231 2.31 11.29 -20.34
N GLY A 232 3.20 10.74 -21.16
CA GLY A 232 3.94 11.51 -22.17
C GLY A 232 5.28 12.06 -21.70
N VAL A 233 5.81 11.54 -20.60
CA VAL A 233 7.19 11.85 -20.20
C VAL A 233 8.05 10.65 -20.58
N ASP A 234 8.93 10.82 -21.54
CA ASP A 234 9.79 9.75 -22.03
C ASP A 234 10.59 9.08 -20.92
N ARG A 235 10.39 7.76 -20.82
CA ARG A 235 11.15 6.79 -20.03
C ARG A 235 11.75 7.36 -18.75
N PHE A 236 10.96 7.42 -17.72
CA PHE A 236 11.50 7.49 -16.37
C PHE A 236 12.07 6.11 -15.94
N GLY A 237 13.03 5.59 -16.66
CA GLY A 237 13.84 4.44 -16.22
C GLY A 237 14.81 4.83 -15.10
N LEU A 238 14.31 5.62 -14.16
CA LEU A 238 15.05 6.28 -13.10
C LEU A 238 14.66 5.66 -11.76
N PRO A 239 15.46 5.84 -10.71
CA PRO A 239 15.01 5.52 -9.37
C PRO A 239 13.68 6.24 -9.10
N MET A 240 12.84 5.66 -8.24
CA MET A 240 11.72 6.39 -7.69
C MET A 240 12.23 7.71 -7.10
N VAL A 241 11.51 8.79 -7.31
CA VAL A 241 11.87 10.10 -6.77
C VAL A 241 11.01 10.40 -5.56
N ARG A 242 11.64 10.67 -4.44
CA ARG A 242 11.01 11.31 -3.30
C ARG A 242 11.65 12.69 -3.11
N ALA A 243 10.87 13.64 -2.66
CA ALA A 243 11.39 14.97 -2.37
C ALA A 243 10.75 15.54 -1.10
N VAL A 244 11.51 16.41 -0.43
CA VAL A 244 10.98 17.39 0.50
C VAL A 244 10.97 18.72 -0.23
N VAL A 245 9.80 19.34 -0.35
CA VAL A 245 9.62 20.61 -1.05
C VAL A 245 9.02 21.62 -0.09
N ARG A 246 9.85 22.52 0.43
CA ARG A 246 9.43 23.49 1.46
C ARG A 246 8.74 22.81 2.66
N GLY A 247 9.37 21.72 3.15
CA GLY A 247 8.86 20.92 4.25
C GLY A 247 7.71 19.96 3.90
N ARG A 248 7.25 19.92 2.64
CA ARG A 248 6.17 19.01 2.21
C ARG A 248 6.72 17.77 1.52
N PRO A 249 6.20 16.58 1.82
CA PRO A 249 6.59 15.37 1.12
C PRO A 249 5.99 15.33 -0.29
N PHE A 250 6.80 14.90 -1.23
CA PHE A 250 6.47 14.67 -2.63
C PHE A 250 7.06 13.33 -3.07
N TYR A 251 6.42 12.66 -4.02
CA TYR A 251 7.02 11.54 -4.73
C TYR A 251 6.55 11.44 -6.19
N MET A 252 7.37 10.81 -7.01
CA MET A 252 7.04 10.37 -8.34
C MET A 252 7.56 8.96 -8.57
N VAL A 253 6.69 8.09 -9.08
CA VAL A 253 7.02 6.74 -9.52
C VAL A 253 6.84 6.69 -11.02
N GLY A 254 7.95 6.61 -11.76
CA GLY A 254 7.93 6.38 -13.21
C GLY A 254 7.54 4.94 -13.50
N ARG A 255 6.78 4.75 -14.57
CA ARG A 255 6.31 3.45 -15.04
C ARG A 255 6.71 3.23 -16.49
N ASP A 256 6.65 2.01 -16.95
CA ASP A 256 6.89 1.67 -18.35
C ASP A 256 5.89 2.39 -19.29
N GLY A 257 6.30 2.62 -20.52
CA GLY A 257 5.46 3.28 -21.52
C GLY A 257 5.30 4.80 -21.38
N GLY A 258 6.11 5.46 -20.52
CA GLY A 258 6.04 6.91 -20.34
C GLY A 258 4.93 7.38 -19.39
N HIS A 259 4.42 6.47 -18.57
CA HIS A 259 3.45 6.76 -17.52
C HIS A 259 4.16 7.12 -16.21
N CYS A 260 3.52 7.90 -15.36
CA CYS A 260 3.99 8.11 -13.99
C CYS A 260 2.85 8.36 -13.00
N VAL A 261 3.16 8.09 -11.73
CA VAL A 261 2.31 8.42 -10.60
C VAL A 261 2.98 9.51 -9.79
N VAL A 262 2.26 10.60 -9.58
CA VAL A 262 2.71 11.75 -8.79
C VAL A 262 1.88 11.85 -7.53
N GLY A 263 2.50 12.01 -6.39
CA GLY A 263 1.81 12.12 -5.10
C GLY A 263 2.64 12.75 -4.00
N ALA A 264 2.07 12.85 -2.87
CA ALA A 264 0.64 12.78 -2.61
C ALA A 264 0.26 13.81 -1.57
N THR A 265 -0.99 14.19 -1.61
CA THR A 265 -1.53 14.98 -0.51
C THR A 265 -1.80 14.09 0.73
N ALA A 266 -1.94 14.73 1.88
CA ALA A 266 -2.32 14.06 3.12
C ALA A 266 -3.19 15.03 3.95
N GLN A 267 -4.46 14.68 4.12
CA GLN A 267 -5.42 15.49 4.87
C GLN A 267 -6.31 14.63 5.75
N GLU A 268 -6.52 15.07 6.99
CA GLU A 268 -7.52 14.53 7.89
C GLU A 268 -8.91 15.05 7.48
N ALA A 269 -9.43 14.60 6.34
CA ALA A 269 -10.72 15.03 5.82
C ALA A 269 -11.57 13.80 5.47
N GLY A 270 -12.84 13.85 5.82
CA GLY A 270 -13.83 12.89 5.34
C GLY A 270 -14.30 13.23 3.92
N GLY A 271 -14.56 12.19 3.12
CA GLY A 271 -15.08 12.32 1.76
C GLY A 271 -14.02 12.51 0.68
N ASP A 272 -14.45 12.44 -0.59
CA ASP A 272 -13.58 12.36 -1.76
C ASP A 272 -13.38 13.72 -2.46
N ALA A 273 -14.00 14.79 -1.93
CA ALA A 273 -13.89 16.13 -2.51
C ALA A 273 -12.44 16.64 -2.42
N ILE A 274 -11.88 17.03 -3.55
CA ILE A 274 -10.51 17.53 -3.68
C ILE A 274 -10.54 19.07 -3.64
N GLU A 275 -9.77 19.65 -2.73
CA GLU A 275 -9.64 21.09 -2.64
C GLU A 275 -8.71 21.64 -3.75
N ILE A 276 -9.11 22.73 -4.39
CA ILE A 276 -8.29 23.39 -5.43
C ILE A 276 -6.89 23.77 -4.89
N GLY A 277 -6.82 24.24 -3.64
CA GLY A 277 -5.56 24.61 -3.01
C GLY A 277 -4.62 23.42 -2.77
N GLU A 278 -5.17 22.23 -2.53
CA GLU A 278 -4.44 20.98 -2.40
C GLU A 278 -3.78 20.59 -3.74
N MET A 279 -4.58 20.57 -4.82
CA MET A 279 -4.07 20.27 -6.16
C MET A 279 -3.06 21.29 -6.65
N ARG A 280 -3.30 22.58 -6.40
CA ARG A 280 -2.34 23.62 -6.75
C ARG A 280 -0.98 23.38 -6.07
N ARG A 281 -0.97 23.01 -4.78
CA ARG A 281 0.28 22.71 -4.06
C ARG A 281 0.98 21.50 -4.68
N LEU A 282 0.26 20.40 -4.92
CA LEU A 282 0.82 19.19 -5.50
C LEU A 282 1.40 19.44 -6.90
N LEU A 283 0.68 20.16 -7.76
CA LEU A 283 1.15 20.52 -9.10
C LEU A 283 2.39 21.43 -9.04
N THR A 284 2.40 22.43 -8.15
CA THR A 284 3.56 23.31 -7.98
C THR A 284 4.78 22.52 -7.55
N ASP A 285 4.64 21.64 -6.55
CA ASP A 285 5.75 20.84 -6.05
C ASP A 285 6.23 19.83 -7.12
N ALA A 286 5.31 19.26 -7.91
CA ALA A 286 5.63 18.38 -9.03
C ALA A 286 6.49 19.07 -10.10
N LEU A 287 6.09 20.26 -10.55
CA LEU A 287 6.82 21.05 -11.56
C LEU A 287 8.14 21.60 -11.02
N ASP A 288 8.20 21.94 -9.74
CA ASP A 288 9.44 22.36 -9.09
C ASP A 288 10.48 21.24 -9.03
N VAL A 289 10.06 19.99 -8.77
CA VAL A 289 10.96 18.84 -8.67
C VAL A 289 11.27 18.23 -10.04
N VAL A 290 10.26 18.10 -10.91
CA VAL A 290 10.31 17.42 -12.20
C VAL A 290 9.74 18.32 -13.30
N PRO A 291 10.49 19.34 -13.76
CA PRO A 291 10.02 20.29 -14.77
C PRO A 291 9.44 19.67 -16.05
N PRO A 292 9.93 18.53 -16.58
CA PRO A 292 9.32 17.90 -17.75
C PRO A 292 7.85 17.53 -17.62
N LEU A 293 7.30 17.46 -16.42
CA LEU A 293 5.86 17.27 -16.21
C LEU A 293 5.00 18.42 -16.77
N GLU A 294 5.58 19.57 -17.08
CA GLU A 294 4.87 20.72 -17.68
C GLU A 294 4.21 20.37 -19.02
N VAL A 295 4.80 19.44 -19.77
CA VAL A 295 4.28 19.00 -21.08
C VAL A 295 3.60 17.61 -21.01
N ALA A 296 3.55 17.00 -19.83
CA ALA A 296 2.85 15.74 -19.63
C ALA A 296 1.34 15.91 -19.63
N ALA A 297 0.63 14.90 -20.13
CA ALA A 297 -0.81 14.85 -20.02
C ALA A 297 -1.24 14.36 -18.63
N TRP A 298 -2.07 15.13 -17.94
CA TRP A 298 -2.75 14.68 -16.72
C TRP A 298 -3.95 13.84 -17.12
N THR A 299 -3.89 12.53 -16.92
CA THR A 299 -4.89 11.57 -17.41
C THR A 299 -5.91 11.17 -16.36
N GLN A 300 -5.51 11.10 -15.09
CA GLN A 300 -6.39 10.66 -14.01
C GLN A 300 -5.99 11.23 -12.65
N THR A 301 -6.99 11.46 -11.81
CA THR A 301 -6.81 11.72 -10.37
C THR A 301 -7.43 10.58 -9.58
N ARG A 302 -6.72 10.09 -8.56
CA ARG A 302 -7.21 9.06 -7.67
C ARG A 302 -7.19 9.53 -6.22
N VAL A 303 -8.26 9.22 -5.50
CA VAL A 303 -8.42 9.52 -4.08
C VAL A 303 -8.43 8.22 -3.29
N GLY A 304 -7.73 8.18 -2.16
CA GLY A 304 -7.75 7.04 -1.26
C GLY A 304 -7.63 7.48 0.20
N HIS A 305 -8.19 6.66 1.08
CA HIS A 305 -8.20 6.90 2.52
C HIS A 305 -7.25 5.90 3.20
N ARG A 306 -6.09 6.40 3.63
CA ARG A 306 -5.09 5.56 4.31
C ARG A 306 -5.56 5.27 5.74
N PRO A 307 -5.58 3.99 6.18
CA PRO A 307 -5.93 3.61 7.53
C PRO A 307 -4.78 3.92 8.49
N VAL A 308 -4.94 4.88 9.37
CA VAL A 308 -3.92 5.24 10.36
C VAL A 308 -4.33 4.74 11.72
N ALA A 309 -3.51 3.88 12.33
CA ALA A 309 -3.62 3.53 13.73
C ALA A 309 -3.00 4.62 14.62
N PRO A 310 -3.54 4.92 15.81
CA PRO A 310 -2.96 5.90 16.71
C PRO A 310 -1.51 5.60 17.13
N SER A 311 -1.15 4.32 17.18
CA SER A 311 0.22 3.85 17.47
C SER A 311 1.21 4.15 16.34
N GLY A 312 0.75 4.44 15.12
CA GLY A 312 1.58 4.50 13.92
C GLY A 312 2.03 3.13 13.38
N VAL A 313 1.77 2.04 14.12
CA VAL A 313 2.13 0.67 13.73
C VAL A 313 0.88 -0.07 13.23
N PRO A 314 0.97 -0.83 12.13
CA PRO A 314 -0.13 -1.68 11.69
C PRO A 314 -0.42 -2.76 12.73
N PHE A 315 -1.65 -3.24 12.75
CA PHE A 315 -2.06 -4.27 13.70
C PHE A 315 -2.83 -5.39 13.00
N PHE A 316 -2.80 -6.53 13.67
CA PHE A 316 -3.65 -7.68 13.41
C PHE A 316 -4.34 -8.01 14.75
N GLU A 317 -5.58 -7.55 14.91
CA GLU A 317 -6.37 -7.76 16.12
C GLU A 317 -7.11 -9.10 16.02
N HIS A 318 -6.82 -10.00 16.95
CA HIS A 318 -7.56 -11.23 17.15
C HIS A 318 -7.67 -11.47 18.66
N GLN A 319 -8.89 -11.56 19.17
CA GLN A 319 -9.14 -11.86 20.57
C GLN A 319 -9.36 -13.37 20.73
N THR A 320 -8.64 -13.98 21.68
CA THR A 320 -8.73 -15.41 21.94
C THR A 320 -10.19 -15.83 22.19
N GLY A 321 -10.63 -16.86 21.47
CA GLY A 321 -11.98 -17.38 21.54
C GLY A 321 -12.99 -16.70 20.62
N THR A 322 -12.61 -15.66 19.89
CA THR A 322 -13.42 -15.08 18.80
C THR A 322 -13.15 -15.78 17.48
N ARG A 323 -14.10 -15.63 16.54
CA ARG A 323 -14.00 -16.21 15.19
C ARG A 323 -13.71 -15.15 14.13
N TRP A 324 -13.11 -14.04 14.54
CA TRP A 324 -12.75 -12.97 13.65
C TRP A 324 -11.35 -12.42 13.96
N ALA A 325 -10.75 -11.86 12.92
CA ALA A 325 -9.57 -11.02 13.05
C ALA A 325 -9.75 -9.74 12.24
N TRP A 326 -9.04 -8.67 12.63
CA TRP A 326 -9.04 -7.41 11.93
C TRP A 326 -7.60 -6.96 11.61
N SER A 327 -7.30 -6.82 10.31
CA SER A 327 -6.00 -6.34 9.82
C SER A 327 -6.15 -4.91 9.30
N SER A 328 -5.53 -3.95 9.95
CA SER A 328 -5.59 -2.54 9.56
C SER A 328 -4.43 -1.71 10.12
N GLY A 329 -4.53 -0.38 10.04
CA GLY A 329 -3.51 0.53 10.54
C GLY A 329 -2.27 0.70 9.65
N HIS A 330 -2.27 0.14 8.45
CA HIS A 330 -1.11 0.10 7.54
C HIS A 330 -0.69 1.47 6.99
N TYR A 331 -1.47 2.51 7.19
CA TYR A 331 -1.24 3.88 6.74
C TYR A 331 -0.83 3.91 5.25
N ARG A 332 0.37 4.42 4.93
CA ARG A 332 0.91 4.49 3.56
C ARG A 332 1.65 3.23 3.11
N HIS A 333 1.86 2.28 4.03
CA HIS A 333 2.66 1.08 3.80
C HIS A 333 1.82 -0.17 3.46
N GLY A 334 0.52 -0.03 3.18
CA GLY A 334 -0.37 -1.16 2.92
C GLY A 334 0.09 -2.05 1.78
N VAL A 335 0.61 -1.48 0.68
CA VAL A 335 1.17 -2.27 -0.42
C VAL A 335 2.42 -3.01 0.04
N THR A 336 3.34 -2.34 0.70
CA THR A 336 4.58 -2.94 1.22
C THR A 336 4.29 -4.11 2.16
N LEU A 337 3.33 -3.95 3.08
CA LEU A 337 3.03 -4.90 4.16
C LEU A 337 2.06 -6.02 3.77
N ALA A 338 1.47 -5.97 2.59
CA ALA A 338 0.45 -6.94 2.17
C ALA A 338 0.90 -8.41 2.26
N PRO A 339 2.14 -8.80 1.86
CA PRO A 339 2.58 -10.18 2.01
C PRO A 339 2.67 -10.65 3.47
N LEU A 340 2.97 -9.74 4.40
CA LEU A 340 3.02 -10.05 5.83
C LEU A 340 1.60 -10.24 6.39
N ALA A 341 0.64 -9.40 5.96
CA ALA A 341 -0.76 -9.54 6.34
C ALA A 341 -1.34 -10.89 5.86
N GLY A 342 -0.92 -11.38 4.69
CA GLY A 342 -1.27 -12.71 4.21
C GLY A 342 -0.80 -13.83 5.14
N GLN A 343 0.43 -13.74 5.65
CA GLN A 343 0.94 -14.71 6.63
C GLN A 343 0.13 -14.69 7.92
N TRP A 344 -0.18 -13.52 8.46
CA TRP A 344 -1.02 -13.41 9.66
C TRP A 344 -2.42 -14.00 9.46
N ALA A 345 -3.00 -13.88 8.27
CA ALA A 345 -4.27 -14.48 7.95
C ALA A 345 -4.23 -16.01 7.99
N VAL A 346 -3.16 -16.61 7.47
CA VAL A 346 -2.96 -18.08 7.50
C VAL A 346 -2.80 -18.57 8.95
N ASP A 347 -1.97 -17.87 9.75
CA ASP A 347 -1.75 -18.21 11.15
C ASP A 347 -3.07 -18.15 11.94
N PHE A 348 -3.88 -17.11 11.77
CA PHE A 348 -5.19 -16.95 12.39
C PHE A 348 -6.16 -18.08 12.04
N VAL A 349 -6.32 -18.38 10.76
CA VAL A 349 -7.26 -19.44 10.32
C VAL A 349 -6.83 -20.79 10.86
N SER A 350 -5.53 -21.07 10.87
CA SER A 350 -4.97 -22.31 11.44
C SER A 350 -5.28 -22.45 12.92
N GLU A 351 -5.26 -21.35 13.70
CA GLU A 351 -5.60 -21.37 15.13
C GLU A 351 -7.09 -21.58 15.38
N VAL A 352 -7.97 -20.93 14.59
CA VAL A 352 -9.42 -20.91 14.85
C VAL A 352 -10.15 -22.12 14.29
N VAL A 353 -9.65 -22.73 13.20
CA VAL A 353 -10.32 -23.84 12.50
C VAL A 353 -9.76 -25.22 12.95
N SER A 354 -8.57 -25.22 13.60
CA SER A 354 -8.02 -26.45 14.22
C SER A 354 -8.82 -26.86 15.44
#